data_c68d93a4e968848f9b21b4778f357847
#
_entry.id   c68d93a4e968848f9b21b4778f357847
#
_cell.length_a   1.000
_cell.length_b   1.000
_cell.length_c   1.000
_cell.angle_alpha   90.00
_cell.angle_beta   90.00
_cell.angle_gamma   90.00
#
_symmetry.space_group_name_H-M   'P 1'
#
loop_
_entity.id
_entity.type
_entity.pdbx_description
1 polymer ?
#
loop_
_entity_poly.entity_id
_entity_poly.type
_entity_poly.pdbx_seq_one_letter_code
_entity_poly.pdbx_strand_id
1 'polypeptide(L)' 'MNAIQLRIIKRAIKSRMSEGEEFEIIIQDYPRLSEDEIEQIKTELGV' A
#
# COMPACT_ATOMS: atom_id res chain seq x y z
N MET A 1 3.37 -8.30 9.31
CA MET A 1 2.12 -8.59 8.59
C MET A 1 2.38 -9.75 7.65
N ASN A 2 1.44 -10.68 7.51
CA ASN A 2 1.68 -11.85 6.66
C ASN A 2 1.42 -11.52 5.18
N ALA A 3 1.83 -12.45 4.31
CA ALA A 3 1.74 -12.23 2.85
C ALA A 3 0.32 -12.03 2.36
N ILE A 4 -0.63 -12.70 2.97
CA ILE A 4 -2.04 -12.58 2.58
C ILE A 4 -2.55 -11.19 2.91
N GLN A 5 -2.25 -10.70 4.11
CA GLN A 5 -2.66 -9.37 4.53
C GLN A 5 -2.02 -8.29 3.66
N LEU A 6 -0.73 -8.45 3.33
CA LEU A 6 -0.04 -7.50 2.47
C LEU A 6 -0.67 -7.45 1.08
N ARG A 7 -1.06 -8.60 0.56
CA ARG A 7 -1.70 -8.66 -0.75
C ARG A 7 -3.03 -7.93 -0.76
N ILE A 8 -3.82 -8.12 0.30
CA ILE A 8 -5.11 -7.45 0.43
C ILE A 8 -4.92 -5.94 0.51
N ILE A 9 -3.98 -5.50 1.34
CA ILE A 9 -3.70 -4.08 1.51
C ILE A 9 -3.17 -3.47 0.22
N LYS A 10 -2.28 -4.17 -0.48
CA LYS A 10 -1.74 -3.69 -1.74
C LYS A 10 -2.85 -3.46 -2.76
N ARG A 11 -3.80 -4.38 -2.83
CA ARG A 11 -4.94 -4.23 -3.75
C ARG A 11 -5.81 -3.05 -3.37
N ALA A 12 -6.04 -2.86 -2.07
CA ALA A 12 -6.81 -1.72 -1.60
C ALA A 12 -6.13 -0.40 -1.95
N ILE A 13 -4.82 -0.33 -1.75
CA ILE A 13 -4.05 0.86 -2.08
C ILE A 13 -4.11 1.14 -3.58
N LYS A 14 -3.94 0.10 -4.39
CA LYS A 14 -4.00 0.23 -5.84
C LYS A 14 -5.35 0.78 -6.29
N SER A 15 -6.42 0.27 -5.69
CA SER A 15 -7.77 0.72 -6.01
C SER A 15 -7.95 2.21 -5.70
N ARG A 16 -7.47 2.64 -4.54
CA ARG A 16 -7.58 4.04 -4.13
C ARG A 16 -6.75 4.94 -5.04
N MET A 17 -5.57 4.48 -5.45
CA MET A 17 -4.73 5.24 -6.37
C MET A 17 -5.41 5.42 -7.73
N SER A 18 -6.12 4.40 -8.18
CA SER A 18 -6.85 4.49 -9.45
C SER A 18 -7.99 5.49 -9.38
N GLU A 19 -8.43 5.83 -8.17
CA GLU A 19 -9.46 6.85 -7.95
C GLU A 19 -8.86 8.25 -7.78
N GLY A 20 -7.54 8.38 -7.88
CA GLY A 20 -6.87 9.66 -7.82
C GLY A 20 -6.23 10.00 -6.49
N GLU A 21 -6.27 9.10 -5.51
CA GLU A 21 -5.65 9.34 -4.21
C GLU A 21 -4.13 9.14 -4.30
N GLU A 22 -3.40 9.92 -3.52
CA GLU A 22 -1.94 9.83 -3.49
C GLU A 22 -1.49 8.72 -2.55
N PHE A 23 -0.45 8.00 -2.95
CA PHE A 23 0.11 6.89 -2.17
C PHE A 23 0.46 7.33 -0.74
N GLU A 24 1.12 8.48 -0.59
CA GLU A 24 1.56 8.97 0.71
C GLU A 24 0.39 9.21 1.66
N ILE A 25 -0.75 9.60 1.13
CA ILE A 25 -1.95 9.83 1.91
C ILE A 25 -2.61 8.52 2.29
N ILE A 26 -2.67 7.60 1.33
CA ILE A 26 -3.30 6.30 1.53
C ILE A 26 -2.63 5.51 2.65
N ILE A 27 -1.29 5.47 2.66
CA ILE A 27 -0.57 4.67 3.65
C ILE A 27 -0.75 5.15 5.08
N GLN A 28 -1.20 6.38 5.27
CA GLN A 28 -1.49 6.88 6.61
C GLN A 28 -2.65 6.13 7.26
N ASP A 29 -3.49 5.49 6.46
CA ASP A 29 -4.60 4.69 6.96
C ASP A 29 -4.16 3.28 7.35
N TYR A 30 -2.90 2.93 7.09
CA TYR A 30 -2.34 1.61 7.37
C TYR A 30 -1.12 1.72 8.28
N PRO A 31 -1.32 2.12 9.54
CA PRO A 31 -0.18 2.37 10.45
C PRO A 31 0.61 1.12 10.82
N ARG A 32 0.08 -0.06 10.52
CA ARG A 32 0.78 -1.32 10.81
C ARG A 32 1.82 -1.69 9.76
N LEU A 33 1.85 -0.99 8.64
CA LEU A 33 2.85 -1.24 7.62
C LEU A 33 4.21 -0.72 8.09
N SER A 34 5.23 -1.60 8.02
CA SER A 34 6.60 -1.19 8.29
C SER A 34 7.15 -0.44 7.09
N GLU A 35 8.28 0.23 7.27
CA GLU A 35 8.93 0.94 6.17
C GLU A 35 9.30 -0.02 5.04
N ASP A 36 9.77 -1.23 5.38
CA ASP A 36 10.11 -2.23 4.38
C ASP A 36 8.88 -2.68 3.60
N GLU A 37 7.76 -2.84 4.29
CA GLU A 37 6.52 -3.24 3.64
C GLU A 37 5.99 -2.14 2.72
N ILE A 38 6.10 -0.90 3.15
CA ILE A 38 5.71 0.24 2.32
C ILE A 38 6.57 0.31 1.06
N GLU A 39 7.88 0.12 1.22
CA GLU A 39 8.79 0.10 0.07
C GLU A 39 8.46 -1.01 -0.90
N GLN A 40 8.15 -2.19 -0.37
CA GLN A 40 7.79 -3.34 -1.18
C GLN A 40 6.53 -3.05 -2.01
N ILE A 41 5.51 -2.50 -1.37
CA ILE A 41 4.26 -2.16 -2.05
C ILE A 41 4.52 -1.08 -3.10
N LYS A 42 5.28 -0.07 -2.75
CA LYS A 42 5.62 1.03 -3.65
C LYS A 42 6.32 0.52 -4.90
N THR A 43 7.27 -0.38 -4.73
CA THR A 43 8.00 -0.98 -5.83
C THR A 43 7.07 -1.79 -6.74
N GLU A 44 6.20 -2.59 -6.13
CA GLU A 44 5.29 -3.44 -6.90
C GLU A 44 4.25 -2.64 -7.66
N LEU A 45 3.84 -1.49 -7.12
CA LEU A 45 2.87 -0.62 -7.79
C LEU A 45 3.53 0.36 -8.76
N GLY A 46 4.84 0.48 -8.72
CA GLY A 46 5.57 1.33 -9.65
C GLY A 46 5.46 2.82 -9.36
N VAL A 47 5.34 3.17 -8.10
CA VAL A 47 5.19 4.58 -7.70
C VAL A 47 6.36 5.08 -6.88
#